data_d35628a16abb5deba9aaf9129f400abf
#
_entry.id   d35628a16abb5deba9aaf9129f400abf
#
_cell.length_a   1.000
_cell.length_b   1.000
_cell.length_c   1.000
_cell.angle_alpha   90.00
_cell.angle_beta   90.00
_cell.angle_gamma   90.00
#
_symmetry.space_group_name_H-M   'P 1'
#
loop_
_entity.id
_entity.type
_entity.pdbx_description
1 polymer ?
#
loop_
_entity_poly.entity_id
_entity_poly.type
_entity_poly.pdbx_seq_one_letter_code
_entity_poly.pdbx_strand_id
1 'polypeptide(L)'
;MELNDIYRPVDDGLSIIEKSLRAEANVNADLLAQLLKYMLDNSGKRIRPALTLLAGKFFNYDIEKLRLMGTGVELLHNATLVHDDIVDNAPIRRGKPSIIAAWGKGSALLLGDYLFARAGVLVASTGNIRVTKLFSETLMTISGGELSQVDIDYNIKQARQNYYNWIAAKTARLFSTSLETGAILTGASEDLVMAFNRYGYYFGMAFQIVDDILDFIGKEIELGKPVGSDLIEGAVTLPSILYAEEHRHDTIIKEVIARRDPEMVADVVEKVKNSSVIEESFTIAWDFCEKACRALDPLPDNEYRKSLIDLAHFIVDRKK
;
A
#
# COMPACT_ATOMS: atom_id res chain seq x y z
N MET A 1 3.97 19.98 6.42
CA MET A 1 4.86 19.83 5.24
C MET A 1 4.03 19.21 4.11
N GLU A 2 4.14 19.74 2.89
CA GLU A 2 3.38 19.21 1.76
C GLU A 2 4.16 18.06 1.08
N LEU A 3 3.45 17.10 0.49
CA LEU A 3 4.07 15.94 -0.16
C LEU A 3 5.04 16.34 -1.29
N ASN A 4 4.71 17.42 -2.02
CA ASN A 4 5.57 17.96 -3.08
C ASN A 4 6.92 18.46 -2.56
N ASP A 5 6.98 19.00 -1.33
CA ASP A 5 8.25 19.42 -0.72
C ASP A 5 9.13 18.21 -0.40
N ILE A 6 8.51 17.12 0.05
CA ILE A 6 9.19 15.85 0.36
C ILE A 6 9.76 15.22 -0.91
N TYR A 7 9.03 15.31 -2.04
CA TYR A 7 9.43 14.71 -3.32
C TYR A 7 10.42 15.56 -4.12
N ARG A 8 10.69 16.80 -3.73
CA ARG A 8 11.58 17.72 -4.47
C ARG A 8 12.88 17.08 -4.97
N PRO A 9 13.62 16.26 -4.17
CA PRO A 9 14.87 15.66 -4.64
C PRO A 9 14.72 14.63 -5.77
N VAL A 10 13.49 14.16 -6.04
CA VAL A 10 13.17 13.13 -7.05
C VAL A 10 12.11 13.57 -8.05
N ASP A 11 11.69 14.83 -8.06
CA ASP A 11 10.60 15.36 -8.88
C ASP A 11 10.82 15.12 -10.37
N ASP A 12 12.03 15.38 -10.89
CA ASP A 12 12.39 15.09 -12.28
C ASP A 12 12.22 13.60 -12.62
N GLY A 13 12.67 12.72 -11.73
CA GLY A 13 12.51 11.27 -11.90
C GLY A 13 11.05 10.83 -11.86
N LEU A 14 10.26 11.41 -10.95
CA LEU A 14 8.82 11.16 -10.88
C LEU A 14 8.10 11.61 -12.16
N SER A 15 8.48 12.75 -12.71
CA SER A 15 7.94 13.25 -13.98
C SER A 15 8.25 12.29 -15.15
N ILE A 16 9.45 11.68 -15.16
CA ILE A 16 9.83 10.66 -16.14
C ILE A 16 8.99 9.39 -15.96
N ILE A 17 8.81 8.92 -14.72
CA ILE A 17 7.97 7.74 -14.44
C ILE A 17 6.50 8.02 -14.80
N GLU A 18 5.97 9.19 -14.51
CA GLU A 18 4.58 9.55 -14.86
C GLU A 18 4.38 9.52 -16.38
N LYS A 19 5.34 10.03 -17.17
CA LYS A 19 5.32 9.92 -18.64
C LYS A 19 5.37 8.45 -19.08
N SER A 20 6.19 7.62 -18.42
CA SER A 20 6.28 6.19 -18.70
C SER A 20 4.96 5.47 -18.41
N LEU A 21 4.33 5.76 -17.27
CA LEU A 21 3.00 5.21 -16.91
C LEU A 21 1.94 5.60 -17.94
N ARG A 22 1.86 6.87 -18.33
CA ARG A 22 0.89 7.33 -19.34
C ARG A 22 1.11 6.69 -20.70
N ALA A 23 2.37 6.41 -21.07
CA ALA A 23 2.71 5.74 -22.31
C ALA A 23 2.19 4.29 -22.38
N GLU A 24 1.96 3.65 -21.22
CA GLU A 24 1.39 2.30 -21.16
C GLU A 24 -0.04 2.20 -21.74
N ALA A 25 -0.76 3.32 -21.78
CA ALA A 25 -2.09 3.38 -22.43
C ALA A 25 -2.03 3.44 -23.97
N ASN A 26 -0.85 3.60 -24.57
CA ASN A 26 -0.67 3.63 -26.03
C ASN A 26 -0.59 2.21 -26.59
N VAL A 27 -1.71 1.52 -26.63
CA VAL A 27 -1.85 0.15 -27.14
C VAL A 27 -2.86 0.12 -28.30
N ASN A 28 -2.73 -0.84 -29.21
CA ASN A 28 -3.57 -0.92 -30.41
C ASN A 28 -4.99 -1.47 -30.15
N ALA A 29 -5.28 -1.96 -28.94
CA ALA A 29 -6.59 -2.50 -28.56
C ALA A 29 -7.43 -1.42 -27.88
N ASP A 30 -8.48 -0.94 -28.52
CA ASP A 30 -9.29 0.22 -28.10
C ASP A 30 -9.83 0.08 -26.67
N LEU A 31 -10.42 -1.07 -26.33
CA LEU A 31 -10.93 -1.30 -24.96
C LEU A 31 -9.82 -1.28 -23.92
N LEU A 32 -8.69 -1.93 -24.20
CA LEU A 32 -7.55 -1.94 -23.27
C LEU A 32 -6.98 -0.53 -23.08
N ALA A 33 -6.85 0.25 -24.17
CA ALA A 33 -6.42 1.65 -24.09
C ALA A 33 -7.35 2.50 -23.21
N GLN A 34 -8.67 2.31 -23.34
CA GLN A 34 -9.65 3.00 -22.50
C GLN A 34 -9.54 2.62 -21.02
N LEU A 35 -9.41 1.33 -20.71
CA LEU A 35 -9.26 0.82 -19.35
C LEU A 35 -7.97 1.35 -18.68
N LEU A 36 -6.84 1.27 -19.39
CA LEU A 36 -5.55 1.78 -18.93
C LEU A 36 -5.60 3.28 -18.68
N LYS A 37 -6.15 4.05 -19.62
CA LYS A 37 -6.31 5.49 -19.45
C LYS A 37 -7.16 5.84 -18.25
N TYR A 38 -8.32 5.20 -18.10
CA TYR A 38 -9.22 5.43 -16.95
C TYR A 38 -8.54 5.16 -15.61
N MET A 39 -7.82 4.04 -15.51
CA MET A 39 -7.08 3.67 -14.31
C MET A 39 -5.95 4.67 -14.00
N LEU A 40 -5.16 5.06 -15.01
CA LEU A 40 -4.01 5.96 -14.86
C LEU A 40 -4.43 7.40 -14.57
N ASP A 41 -5.54 7.87 -15.11
CA ASP A 41 -6.12 9.20 -14.84
C ASP A 41 -6.65 9.30 -13.38
N ASN A 42 -6.91 8.17 -12.73
CA ASN A 42 -7.27 8.04 -11.32
C ASN A 42 -6.05 7.80 -10.42
N SER A 43 -4.92 8.41 -10.73
CA SER A 43 -3.64 8.16 -10.08
C SER A 43 -3.59 8.60 -8.61
N GLY A 44 -2.80 7.83 -7.82
CA GLY A 44 -2.51 8.13 -6.42
C GLY A 44 -1.29 9.03 -6.22
N LYS A 45 -0.80 9.06 -4.99
CA LYS A 45 0.32 9.91 -4.53
C LYS A 45 1.70 9.49 -5.01
N ARG A 46 1.83 8.42 -5.82
CA ARG A 46 3.10 7.89 -6.37
C ARG A 46 4.17 7.61 -5.30
N ILE A 47 3.77 7.19 -4.12
CA ILE A 47 4.71 6.96 -3.00
C ILE A 47 5.74 5.87 -3.36
N ARG A 48 5.32 4.75 -3.97
CA ARG A 48 6.20 3.64 -4.32
C ARG A 48 7.26 4.02 -5.36
N PRO A 49 6.92 4.67 -6.48
CA PRO A 49 7.90 5.24 -7.39
C PRO A 49 8.86 6.22 -6.72
N ALA A 50 8.36 7.11 -5.85
CA ALA A 50 9.19 8.06 -5.13
C ALA A 50 10.22 7.35 -4.23
N LEU A 51 9.79 6.31 -3.51
CA LEU A 51 10.68 5.49 -2.68
C LEU A 51 11.75 4.77 -3.50
N THR A 52 11.39 4.22 -4.68
CA THR A 52 12.36 3.59 -5.59
C THR A 52 13.42 4.60 -6.04
N LEU A 53 13.02 5.81 -6.41
CA LEU A 53 13.93 6.88 -6.81
C LEU A 53 14.78 7.37 -5.65
N LEU A 54 14.20 7.64 -4.48
CA LEU A 54 14.93 8.09 -3.30
C LEU A 54 15.99 7.09 -2.90
N ALA A 55 15.69 5.79 -2.86
CA ALA A 55 16.68 4.77 -2.58
C ALA A 55 17.83 4.76 -3.60
N GLY A 56 17.51 4.97 -4.88
CA GLY A 56 18.52 5.04 -5.96
C GLY A 56 19.43 6.27 -5.90
N LYS A 57 18.96 7.38 -5.30
CA LYS A 57 19.71 8.63 -5.22
C LYS A 57 20.95 8.56 -4.30
N PHE A 58 21.04 7.58 -3.42
CA PHE A 58 22.19 7.41 -2.53
C PHE A 58 23.44 6.84 -3.22
N PHE A 59 23.28 6.27 -4.44
CA PHE A 59 24.34 5.52 -5.11
C PHE A 59 24.53 5.98 -6.56
N ASN A 60 24.93 5.07 -7.45
CA ASN A 60 25.11 5.34 -8.89
C ASN A 60 23.74 5.47 -9.59
N TYR A 61 23.13 6.64 -9.45
CA TYR A 61 21.78 6.92 -9.96
C TYR A 61 21.67 6.63 -11.46
N ASP A 62 20.85 5.63 -11.82
CA ASP A 62 20.56 5.21 -13.19
C ASP A 62 19.05 5.38 -13.44
N ILE A 63 18.64 6.52 -13.99
CA ILE A 63 17.24 6.86 -14.21
C ILE A 63 16.55 5.87 -15.17
N GLU A 64 17.27 5.27 -16.13
CA GLU A 64 16.65 4.33 -17.06
C GLU A 64 16.20 3.05 -16.37
N LYS A 65 17.02 2.48 -15.51
CA LYS A 65 16.65 1.31 -14.69
C LYS A 65 15.61 1.67 -13.64
N LEU A 66 15.78 2.81 -12.97
CA LEU A 66 14.84 3.24 -11.93
C LEU A 66 13.47 3.60 -12.50
N ARG A 67 13.40 4.16 -13.72
CA ARG A 67 12.14 4.41 -14.45
C ARG A 67 11.40 3.10 -14.72
N LEU A 68 12.10 2.09 -15.24
CA LEU A 68 11.51 0.77 -15.50
C LEU A 68 10.98 0.16 -14.19
N MET A 69 11.76 0.19 -13.12
CA MET A 69 11.36 -0.34 -11.83
C MET A 69 10.22 0.43 -11.19
N GLY A 70 10.32 1.76 -11.13
CA GLY A 70 9.28 2.63 -10.56
C GLY A 70 7.95 2.54 -11.31
N THR A 71 7.99 2.43 -12.65
CA THR A 71 6.79 2.15 -13.45
C THR A 71 6.24 0.75 -13.13
N GLY A 72 7.11 -0.27 -13.05
CA GLY A 72 6.72 -1.65 -12.75
C GLY A 72 6.05 -1.81 -11.39
N VAL A 73 6.60 -1.22 -10.31
CA VAL A 73 5.98 -1.31 -8.97
C VAL A 73 4.63 -0.58 -8.91
N GLU A 74 4.47 0.53 -9.64
CA GLU A 74 3.20 1.25 -9.67
C GLU A 74 2.15 0.50 -10.49
N LEU A 75 2.53 -0.17 -11.60
CA LEU A 75 1.62 -1.05 -12.34
C LEU A 75 1.22 -2.27 -11.51
N LEU A 76 2.16 -2.88 -10.78
CA LEU A 76 1.86 -3.96 -9.86
C LEU A 76 0.85 -3.52 -8.80
N HIS A 77 1.08 -2.35 -8.18
CA HIS A 77 0.14 -1.80 -7.22
C HIS A 77 -1.26 -1.57 -7.83
N ASN A 78 -1.33 -1.00 -9.03
CA ASN A 78 -2.63 -0.81 -9.69
C ASN A 78 -3.30 -2.14 -10.05
N ALA A 79 -2.53 -3.17 -10.41
CA ALA A 79 -3.06 -4.51 -10.67
C ALA A 79 -3.68 -5.12 -9.41
N THR A 80 -3.00 -5.00 -8.24
CA THR A 80 -3.56 -5.47 -6.97
C THR A 80 -4.85 -4.74 -6.64
N LEU A 81 -4.90 -3.39 -6.79
CA LEU A 81 -6.13 -2.62 -6.55
C LEU A 81 -7.30 -3.04 -7.44
N VAL A 82 -7.04 -3.35 -8.73
CA VAL A 82 -8.09 -3.82 -9.65
C VAL A 82 -8.61 -5.20 -9.23
N HIS A 83 -7.73 -6.10 -8.78
CA HIS A 83 -8.12 -7.42 -8.30
C HIS A 83 -8.80 -7.36 -6.92
N ASP A 84 -8.33 -6.48 -6.01
CA ASP A 84 -9.00 -6.22 -4.73
C ASP A 84 -10.44 -5.75 -4.96
N ASP A 85 -10.69 -4.82 -5.90
CA ASP A 85 -12.03 -4.38 -6.26
C ASP A 85 -12.95 -5.53 -6.71
N ILE A 86 -12.38 -6.61 -7.30
CA ILE A 86 -13.16 -7.81 -7.68
C ILE A 86 -13.48 -8.67 -6.47
N VAL A 87 -12.52 -8.86 -5.56
CA VAL A 87 -12.67 -9.67 -4.34
C VAL A 87 -13.68 -9.02 -3.40
N ASP A 88 -13.55 -7.71 -3.19
CA ASP A 88 -14.38 -6.91 -2.30
C ASP A 88 -15.70 -6.48 -2.94
N ASN A 89 -15.89 -6.77 -4.25
CA ASN A 89 -17.04 -6.29 -5.03
C ASN A 89 -17.25 -4.76 -4.90
N ALA A 90 -16.15 -4.01 -4.87
CA ALA A 90 -16.14 -2.58 -4.57
C ALA A 90 -16.75 -1.75 -5.71
N PRO A 91 -17.83 -0.95 -5.47
CA PRO A 91 -18.47 -0.16 -6.53
C PRO A 91 -17.68 1.12 -6.86
N ILE A 92 -16.88 1.62 -5.92
CA ILE A 92 -16.20 2.93 -6.01
C ILE A 92 -14.72 2.75 -5.63
N ARG A 93 -13.84 3.40 -6.39
CA ARG A 93 -12.41 3.53 -6.09
C ARG A 93 -11.96 4.98 -6.27
N ARG A 94 -11.40 5.59 -5.22
CA ARG A 94 -10.94 7.00 -5.23
C ARG A 94 -12.01 7.98 -5.72
N GLY A 95 -13.24 7.82 -5.24
CA GLY A 95 -14.37 8.69 -5.59
C GLY A 95 -14.95 8.53 -7.01
N LYS A 96 -14.49 7.55 -7.79
CA LYS A 96 -15.02 7.20 -9.12
C LYS A 96 -15.51 5.74 -9.15
N PRO A 97 -16.39 5.37 -10.09
CA PRO A 97 -16.72 3.96 -10.29
C PRO A 97 -15.48 3.10 -10.44
N SER A 98 -15.44 1.94 -9.79
CA SER A 98 -14.36 0.97 -10.00
C SER A 98 -14.39 0.39 -11.42
N ILE A 99 -13.31 -0.28 -11.84
CA ILE A 99 -13.30 -0.97 -13.16
C ILE A 99 -14.40 -2.03 -13.22
N ILE A 100 -14.63 -2.77 -12.13
CA ILE A 100 -15.71 -3.77 -12.08
C ILE A 100 -17.09 -3.12 -12.22
N ALA A 101 -17.32 -1.97 -11.63
CA ALA A 101 -18.60 -1.26 -11.72
C ALA A 101 -18.85 -0.68 -13.12
N ALA A 102 -17.79 -0.17 -13.78
CA ALA A 102 -17.93 0.50 -15.08
C ALA A 102 -17.87 -0.46 -16.28
N TRP A 103 -17.07 -1.55 -16.22
CA TRP A 103 -16.83 -2.47 -17.36
C TRP A 103 -17.06 -3.94 -17.03
N GLY A 104 -17.47 -4.26 -15.80
CA GLY A 104 -17.77 -5.61 -15.38
C GLY A 104 -16.57 -6.44 -14.95
N LYS A 105 -16.85 -7.55 -14.26
CA LYS A 105 -15.86 -8.42 -13.61
C LYS A 105 -14.83 -9.00 -14.57
N GLY A 106 -15.24 -9.41 -15.79
CA GLY A 106 -14.34 -9.98 -16.78
C GLY A 106 -13.27 -8.99 -17.25
N SER A 107 -13.68 -7.72 -17.52
CA SER A 107 -12.74 -6.67 -17.92
C SER A 107 -11.75 -6.33 -16.81
N ALA A 108 -12.22 -6.27 -15.56
CA ALA A 108 -11.37 -6.01 -14.41
C ALA A 108 -10.34 -7.13 -14.20
N LEU A 109 -10.75 -8.40 -14.26
CA LEU A 109 -9.85 -9.55 -14.13
C LEU A 109 -8.74 -9.52 -15.18
N LEU A 110 -9.11 -9.38 -16.46
CA LEU A 110 -8.15 -9.38 -17.56
C LEU A 110 -7.24 -8.14 -17.54
N LEU A 111 -7.75 -6.98 -17.09
CA LEU A 111 -6.91 -5.80 -16.90
C LEU A 111 -5.85 -6.03 -15.83
N GLY A 112 -6.21 -6.60 -14.68
CA GLY A 112 -5.26 -6.93 -13.62
C GLY A 112 -4.18 -7.90 -14.09
N ASP A 113 -4.55 -8.96 -14.82
CA ASP A 113 -3.60 -9.92 -15.41
C ASP A 113 -2.66 -9.24 -16.40
N TYR A 114 -3.18 -8.37 -17.27
CA TYR A 114 -2.36 -7.58 -18.19
C TYR A 114 -1.35 -6.69 -17.45
N LEU A 115 -1.78 -6.01 -16.41
CA LEU A 115 -0.93 -5.13 -15.59
C LEU A 115 0.17 -5.91 -14.87
N PHE A 116 -0.13 -7.10 -14.30
CA PHE A 116 0.87 -7.98 -13.71
C PHE A 116 1.94 -8.41 -14.72
N ALA A 117 1.49 -8.86 -15.92
CA ALA A 117 2.41 -9.26 -16.97
C ALA A 117 3.27 -8.08 -17.45
N ARG A 118 2.65 -6.91 -17.64
CA ARG A 118 3.36 -5.70 -18.10
C ARG A 118 4.38 -5.21 -17.07
N ALA A 119 4.02 -5.19 -15.79
CA ALA A 119 4.95 -4.89 -14.70
C ALA A 119 6.15 -5.85 -14.72
N GLY A 120 5.91 -7.15 -14.90
CA GLY A 120 6.97 -8.15 -15.02
C GLY A 120 7.92 -7.90 -16.20
N VAL A 121 7.39 -7.50 -17.37
CA VAL A 121 8.22 -7.12 -18.54
C VAL A 121 9.10 -5.92 -18.23
N LEU A 122 8.57 -4.87 -17.60
CA LEU A 122 9.34 -3.67 -17.25
C LEU A 122 10.46 -4.01 -16.26
N VAL A 123 10.16 -4.78 -15.23
CA VAL A 123 11.15 -5.19 -14.23
C VAL A 123 12.23 -6.10 -14.84
N ALA A 124 11.87 -7.05 -15.69
CA ALA A 124 12.83 -7.88 -16.41
C ALA A 124 13.74 -7.06 -17.35
N SER A 125 13.19 -5.98 -17.93
CA SER A 125 13.94 -5.05 -18.80
C SER A 125 15.03 -4.24 -18.07
N THR A 126 15.04 -4.26 -16.71
CA THR A 126 16.18 -3.72 -15.93
C THR A 126 17.46 -4.53 -16.12
N GLY A 127 17.36 -5.75 -16.65
CA GLY A 127 18.47 -6.67 -16.84
C GLY A 127 19.05 -7.26 -15.54
N ASN A 128 18.38 -7.07 -14.40
CA ASN A 128 18.85 -7.55 -13.11
C ASN A 128 18.00 -8.73 -12.61
N ILE A 129 18.56 -9.94 -12.68
CA ILE A 129 17.86 -11.18 -12.31
C ILE A 129 17.43 -11.21 -10.83
N ARG A 130 18.25 -10.63 -9.93
CA ARG A 130 17.92 -10.53 -8.50
C ARG A 130 16.66 -9.66 -8.29
N VAL A 131 16.57 -8.53 -8.97
CA VAL A 131 15.42 -7.64 -8.91
C VAL A 131 14.17 -8.30 -9.48
N THR A 132 14.30 -9.04 -10.60
CA THR A 132 13.19 -9.79 -11.20
C THR A 132 12.69 -10.88 -10.25
N LYS A 133 13.59 -11.62 -9.62
CA LYS A 133 13.23 -12.64 -8.62
C LYS A 133 12.51 -12.02 -7.42
N LEU A 134 13.07 -10.95 -6.84
CA LEU A 134 12.49 -10.25 -5.70
C LEU A 134 11.08 -9.72 -6.01
N PHE A 135 10.87 -9.17 -7.21
CA PHE A 135 9.57 -8.70 -7.67
C PHE A 135 8.54 -9.85 -7.75
N SER A 136 8.94 -10.99 -8.30
CA SER A 136 8.07 -12.17 -8.38
C SER A 136 7.73 -12.74 -7.00
N GLU A 137 8.70 -12.82 -6.10
CA GLU A 137 8.50 -13.22 -4.70
C GLU A 137 7.58 -12.26 -3.96
N THR A 138 7.64 -10.97 -4.28
CA THR A 138 6.73 -9.95 -3.72
C THR A 138 5.30 -10.20 -4.16
N LEU A 139 5.06 -10.48 -5.43
CA LEU A 139 3.73 -10.81 -5.94
C LEU A 139 3.18 -12.08 -5.26
N MET A 140 4.00 -13.13 -5.13
CA MET A 140 3.62 -14.36 -4.42
C MET A 140 3.24 -14.06 -2.95
N THR A 141 4.02 -13.20 -2.28
CA THR A 141 3.76 -12.82 -0.87
C THR A 141 2.44 -12.07 -0.72
N ILE A 142 2.17 -11.11 -1.61
CA ILE A 142 0.91 -10.34 -1.59
C ILE A 142 -0.28 -11.28 -1.82
N SER A 143 -0.24 -12.09 -2.87
CA SER A 143 -1.33 -13.03 -3.20
C SER A 143 -1.55 -14.08 -2.10
N GLY A 144 -0.47 -14.61 -1.51
CA GLY A 144 -0.56 -15.55 -0.39
C GLY A 144 -1.13 -14.91 0.87
N GLY A 145 -0.80 -13.64 1.13
CA GLY A 145 -1.35 -12.87 2.24
C GLY A 145 -2.86 -12.68 2.12
N GLU A 146 -3.36 -12.32 0.92
CA GLU A 146 -4.79 -12.18 0.66
C GLU A 146 -5.53 -13.50 0.83
N LEU A 147 -5.00 -14.60 0.29
CA LEU A 147 -5.60 -15.93 0.47
C LEU A 147 -5.68 -16.33 1.94
N SER A 148 -4.68 -15.98 2.75
CA SER A 148 -4.67 -16.29 4.19
C SER A 148 -5.72 -15.50 4.97
N GLN A 149 -6.13 -14.32 4.50
CA GLN A 149 -7.19 -13.53 5.13
C GLN A 149 -8.57 -14.17 4.98
N VAL A 150 -8.82 -14.83 3.84
CA VAL A 150 -10.12 -15.47 3.56
C VAL A 150 -10.45 -16.61 4.53
N ASP A 151 -9.43 -17.23 5.13
CA ASP A 151 -9.53 -18.47 5.94
C ASP A 151 -9.50 -18.20 7.46
N ILE A 152 -9.56 -16.94 7.92
CA ILE A 152 -9.41 -16.64 9.36
C ILE A 152 -10.73 -16.85 10.11
N ASP A 153 -10.84 -17.97 10.82
CA ASP A 153 -11.70 -18.07 12.01
C ASP A 153 -11.25 -17.00 13.02
N TYR A 154 -12.13 -16.04 13.32
CA TYR A 154 -11.81 -14.97 14.26
C TYR A 154 -11.51 -15.52 15.66
N ASN A 155 -10.23 -15.71 15.93
CA ASN A 155 -9.72 -16.02 17.26
C ASN A 155 -9.03 -14.79 17.84
N ILE A 156 -9.66 -14.13 18.81
CA ILE A 156 -9.16 -12.91 19.44
C ILE A 156 -7.72 -13.03 19.97
N LYS A 157 -7.31 -14.23 20.42
CA LYS A 157 -5.96 -14.45 20.96
C LYS A 157 -4.86 -14.40 19.88
N GLN A 158 -5.23 -14.59 18.62
CA GLN A 158 -4.32 -14.59 17.48
C GLN A 158 -4.59 -13.42 16.52
N ALA A 159 -5.67 -12.68 16.73
CA ALA A 159 -6.14 -11.64 15.82
C ALA A 159 -5.05 -10.57 15.55
N ARG A 160 -4.37 -10.08 16.60
CA ARG A 160 -3.30 -9.07 16.46
C ARG A 160 -2.10 -9.59 15.66
N GLN A 161 -1.66 -10.82 15.88
CA GLN A 161 -0.54 -11.41 15.13
C GLN A 161 -0.93 -11.69 13.68
N ASN A 162 -2.13 -12.21 13.46
CA ASN A 162 -2.67 -12.46 12.13
C ASN A 162 -2.80 -11.15 11.35
N TYR A 163 -3.30 -10.11 11.98
CA TYR A 163 -3.38 -8.77 11.41
C TYR A 163 -2.00 -8.24 10.98
N TYR A 164 -0.98 -8.30 11.86
CA TYR A 164 0.36 -7.85 11.50
C TYR A 164 0.95 -8.67 10.34
N ASN A 165 0.77 -9.97 10.32
CA ASN A 165 1.23 -10.83 9.22
C ASN A 165 0.54 -10.45 7.91
N TRP A 166 -0.77 -10.19 7.96
CA TRP A 166 -1.55 -9.79 6.79
C TRP A 166 -1.11 -8.45 6.21
N ILE A 167 -1.04 -7.38 7.02
CA ILE A 167 -0.62 -6.06 6.52
C ILE A 167 0.86 -6.03 6.11
N ALA A 168 1.70 -6.89 6.71
CA ALA A 168 3.08 -7.08 6.27
C ALA A 168 3.13 -7.64 4.85
N ALA A 169 2.32 -8.67 4.55
CA ALA A 169 2.26 -9.30 3.24
C ALA A 169 1.58 -8.39 2.21
N LYS A 170 0.38 -7.87 2.51
CA LYS A 170 -0.45 -7.08 1.60
C LYS A 170 0.18 -5.73 1.26
N THR A 171 0.67 -5.02 2.26
CA THR A 171 1.07 -3.61 2.13
C THR A 171 2.56 -3.37 2.29
N ALA A 172 3.17 -3.82 3.42
CA ALA A 172 4.55 -3.48 3.72
C ALA A 172 5.54 -4.12 2.75
N ARG A 173 5.25 -5.32 2.23
CA ARG A 173 6.13 -6.03 1.29
C ARG A 173 6.43 -5.20 0.04
N LEU A 174 5.44 -4.57 -0.57
CA LEU A 174 5.67 -3.78 -1.79
C LEU A 174 6.43 -2.48 -1.52
N PHE A 175 6.26 -1.85 -0.36
CA PHE A 175 7.08 -0.72 0.06
C PHE A 175 8.54 -1.12 0.25
N SER A 176 8.80 -2.25 0.93
CA SER A 176 10.16 -2.80 1.06
C SER A 176 10.79 -3.06 -0.31
N THR A 177 10.06 -3.74 -1.20
CA THR A 177 10.53 -4.07 -2.55
C THR A 177 10.85 -2.82 -3.36
N SER A 178 10.06 -1.75 -3.25
CA SER A 178 10.30 -0.49 -3.96
C SER A 178 11.65 0.12 -3.61
N LEU A 179 11.98 0.17 -2.32
CA LEU A 179 13.26 0.72 -1.83
C LEU A 179 14.43 -0.23 -2.10
N GLU A 180 14.26 -1.50 -1.78
CA GLU A 180 15.29 -2.54 -1.94
C GLU A 180 15.75 -2.64 -3.39
N THR A 181 14.80 -2.65 -4.34
CA THR A 181 15.12 -2.73 -5.77
C THR A 181 15.79 -1.46 -6.28
N GLY A 182 15.38 -0.27 -5.81
CA GLY A 182 16.06 0.99 -6.12
C GLY A 182 17.52 0.98 -5.69
N ALA A 183 17.80 0.50 -4.48
CA ALA A 183 19.15 0.35 -3.94
C ALA A 183 19.98 -0.69 -4.71
N ILE A 184 19.43 -1.87 -5.01
CA ILE A 184 20.10 -2.92 -5.78
C ILE A 184 20.48 -2.43 -7.18
N LEU A 185 19.57 -1.77 -7.89
CA LEU A 185 19.78 -1.30 -9.26
C LEU A 185 20.88 -0.23 -9.37
N THR A 186 21.16 0.46 -8.28
CA THR A 186 22.17 1.53 -8.22
C THR A 186 23.46 1.11 -7.51
N GLY A 187 23.59 -0.16 -7.11
CA GLY A 187 24.84 -0.73 -6.61
C GLY A 187 25.09 -0.53 -5.12
N ALA A 188 24.05 -0.49 -4.31
CA ALA A 188 24.18 -0.47 -2.85
C ALA A 188 24.86 -1.74 -2.31
N SER A 189 25.55 -1.63 -1.18
CA SER A 189 26.02 -2.79 -0.40
C SER A 189 24.84 -3.53 0.24
N GLU A 190 25.02 -4.82 0.55
CA GLU A 190 23.96 -5.64 1.15
C GLU A 190 23.42 -5.05 2.48
N ASP A 191 24.27 -4.50 3.31
CA ASP A 191 23.87 -3.89 4.57
C ASP A 191 22.91 -2.70 4.34
N LEU A 192 23.18 -1.90 3.30
CA LEU A 192 22.33 -0.76 2.94
C LEU A 192 21.05 -1.21 2.22
N VAL A 193 21.12 -2.25 1.39
CA VAL A 193 19.91 -2.89 0.83
C VAL A 193 18.99 -3.37 1.95
N MET A 194 19.55 -4.02 2.98
CA MET A 194 18.78 -4.46 4.15
C MET A 194 18.26 -3.30 5.01
N ALA A 195 18.97 -2.18 5.08
CA ALA A 195 18.48 -0.97 5.75
C ALA A 195 17.23 -0.42 5.04
N PHE A 196 17.26 -0.33 3.71
CA PHE A 196 16.09 0.07 2.90
C PHE A 196 14.93 -0.91 2.99
N ASN A 197 15.22 -2.22 3.01
CA ASN A 197 14.19 -3.25 3.22
C ASN A 197 13.47 -3.04 4.56
N ARG A 198 14.24 -2.88 5.67
CA ARG A 198 13.68 -2.63 7.00
C ARG A 198 12.88 -1.33 7.07
N TYR A 199 13.42 -0.24 6.51
CA TYR A 199 12.67 1.01 6.43
C TYR A 199 11.33 0.81 5.71
N GLY A 200 11.33 0.20 4.52
CA GLY A 200 10.12 -0.05 3.74
C GLY A 200 9.09 -0.92 4.46
N TYR A 201 9.57 -1.93 5.19
CA TYR A 201 8.72 -2.78 6.03
C TYR A 201 8.02 -1.97 7.12
N TYR A 202 8.77 -1.25 7.94
CA TYR A 202 8.20 -0.49 9.05
C TYR A 202 7.34 0.68 8.56
N PHE A 203 7.76 1.35 7.49
CA PHE A 203 6.97 2.38 6.82
C PHE A 203 5.62 1.84 6.34
N GLY A 204 5.61 0.68 5.67
CA GLY A 204 4.39 0.06 5.17
C GLY A 204 3.45 -0.41 6.29
N MET A 205 4.00 -0.90 7.42
CA MET A 205 3.23 -1.22 8.61
C MET A 205 2.53 0.03 9.18
N ALA A 206 3.29 1.11 9.39
CA ALA A 206 2.74 2.38 9.86
C ALA A 206 1.68 2.93 8.90
N PHE A 207 1.95 2.87 7.58
CA PHE A 207 1.05 3.32 6.53
C PHE A 207 -0.31 2.62 6.62
N GLN A 208 -0.31 1.28 6.71
CA GLN A 208 -1.56 0.51 6.76
C GLN A 208 -2.32 0.74 8.06
N ILE A 209 -1.63 0.75 9.20
CA ILE A 209 -2.28 1.03 10.50
C ILE A 209 -2.99 2.39 10.47
N VAL A 210 -2.37 3.42 9.88
CA VAL A 210 -3.01 4.74 9.75
C VAL A 210 -4.21 4.69 8.79
N ASP A 211 -4.12 3.97 7.67
CA ASP A 211 -5.27 3.78 6.77
C ASP A 211 -6.45 3.12 7.51
N ASP A 212 -6.17 2.09 8.32
CA ASP A 212 -7.18 1.38 9.10
C ASP A 212 -7.80 2.27 10.20
N ILE A 213 -7.00 3.13 10.84
CA ILE A 213 -7.52 4.13 11.80
C ILE A 213 -8.45 5.11 11.09
N LEU A 214 -8.06 5.60 9.90
CA LEU A 214 -8.85 6.55 9.13
C LEU A 214 -10.18 5.95 8.67
N ASP A 215 -10.29 4.64 8.50
CA ASP A 215 -11.58 3.97 8.22
C ASP A 215 -12.60 4.13 9.37
N PHE A 216 -12.15 4.35 10.62
CA PHE A 216 -13.03 4.64 11.76
C PHE A 216 -13.30 6.13 11.99
N ILE A 217 -12.31 7.01 11.79
CA ILE A 217 -12.41 8.42 12.19
C ILE A 217 -12.47 9.40 11.02
N GLY A 218 -12.21 8.95 9.80
CA GLY A 218 -12.19 9.79 8.60
C GLY A 218 -13.59 10.29 8.22
N LYS A 219 -13.63 11.24 7.29
CA LYS A 219 -14.89 11.72 6.71
C LYS A 219 -15.14 10.98 5.38
N GLU A 220 -16.35 10.50 5.16
CA GLU A 220 -16.73 9.78 3.95
C GLU A 220 -16.38 10.51 2.64
N ILE A 221 -16.51 11.84 2.63
CA ILE A 221 -16.18 12.69 1.48
C ILE A 221 -14.68 12.63 1.17
N GLU A 222 -13.82 12.52 2.18
CA GLU A 222 -12.35 12.50 2.05
C GLU A 222 -11.86 11.08 1.76
N LEU A 223 -12.51 10.07 2.37
CA LEU A 223 -12.19 8.65 2.17
C LEU A 223 -12.67 8.13 0.81
N GLY A 224 -13.74 8.71 0.26
CA GLY A 224 -14.40 8.22 -0.95
C GLY A 224 -15.14 6.88 -0.77
N LYS A 225 -15.33 6.43 0.50
CA LYS A 225 -16.05 5.23 0.92
C LYS A 225 -16.71 5.47 2.28
N PRO A 226 -17.76 4.70 2.65
CA PRO A 226 -18.37 4.78 3.97
C PRO A 226 -17.34 4.47 5.08
N VAL A 227 -17.52 5.10 6.24
CA VAL A 227 -16.75 4.80 7.45
C VAL A 227 -17.08 3.38 7.93
N GLY A 228 -16.08 2.61 8.37
CA GLY A 228 -16.25 1.21 8.77
C GLY A 228 -16.39 0.24 7.59
N SER A 229 -16.00 0.66 6.38
CA SER A 229 -16.09 -0.20 5.19
C SER A 229 -15.30 -1.51 5.35
N ASP A 230 -14.17 -1.50 6.03
CA ASP A 230 -13.36 -2.70 6.27
C ASP A 230 -14.15 -3.75 7.09
N LEU A 231 -14.93 -3.31 8.09
CA LEU A 231 -15.80 -4.22 8.86
C LEU A 231 -16.97 -4.76 8.03
N ILE A 232 -17.54 -3.95 7.13
CA ILE A 232 -18.59 -4.39 6.19
C ILE A 232 -18.05 -5.49 5.26
N GLU A 233 -16.82 -5.35 4.80
CA GLU A 233 -16.12 -6.34 3.98
C GLU A 233 -15.69 -7.58 4.80
N GLY A 234 -15.73 -7.48 6.13
CA GLY A 234 -15.36 -8.55 7.06
C GLY A 234 -13.91 -8.54 7.50
N ALA A 235 -13.18 -7.45 7.20
CA ALA A 235 -11.81 -7.27 7.65
C ALA A 235 -11.78 -6.71 9.08
N VAL A 236 -11.05 -7.40 9.98
CA VAL A 236 -10.87 -6.98 11.37
C VAL A 236 -9.51 -6.30 11.49
N THR A 237 -9.54 -4.98 11.58
CA THR A 237 -8.34 -4.14 11.61
C THR A 237 -7.93 -3.78 13.04
N LEU A 238 -6.75 -3.17 13.22
CA LEU A 238 -6.15 -2.95 14.54
C LEU A 238 -7.09 -2.27 15.55
N PRO A 239 -7.82 -1.18 15.22
CA PRO A 239 -8.70 -0.54 16.20
C PRO A 239 -9.78 -1.46 16.75
N SER A 240 -10.42 -2.29 15.89
CA SER A 240 -11.43 -3.25 16.33
C SER A 240 -10.83 -4.43 17.13
N ILE A 241 -9.59 -4.84 16.81
CA ILE A 241 -8.87 -5.86 17.58
C ILE A 241 -8.59 -5.36 18.99
N LEU A 242 -8.04 -4.15 19.12
CA LEU A 242 -7.74 -3.53 20.41
C LEU A 242 -9.02 -3.36 21.25
N TYR A 243 -10.10 -2.89 20.63
CA TYR A 243 -11.40 -2.78 21.30
C TYR A 243 -11.89 -4.13 21.84
N ALA A 244 -11.80 -5.19 21.04
CA ALA A 244 -12.19 -6.53 21.50
C ALA A 244 -11.26 -7.11 22.56
N GLU A 245 -9.98 -6.74 22.60
CA GLU A 245 -9.03 -7.12 23.66
C GLU A 245 -9.33 -6.42 24.99
N GLU A 246 -9.72 -5.14 24.96
CA GLU A 246 -10.15 -4.40 26.15
C GLU A 246 -11.52 -4.87 26.68
N HIS A 247 -12.45 -5.15 25.76
CA HIS A 247 -13.85 -5.47 26.06
C HIS A 247 -14.17 -6.96 25.86
N ARG A 248 -13.42 -7.86 26.50
CA ARG A 248 -13.47 -9.33 26.29
C ARG A 248 -14.85 -9.97 26.48
N HIS A 249 -15.75 -9.32 27.18
CA HIS A 249 -17.14 -9.78 27.40
C HIS A 249 -18.12 -9.24 26.36
N ASP A 250 -17.72 -8.25 25.57
CA ASP A 250 -18.51 -7.72 24.46
C ASP A 250 -18.28 -8.57 23.21
N THR A 251 -19.35 -9.16 22.69
CA THR A 251 -19.30 -10.04 21.50
C THR A 251 -19.57 -9.30 20.19
N ILE A 252 -19.75 -7.97 20.26
CA ILE A 252 -20.21 -7.17 19.13
C ILE A 252 -19.33 -7.29 17.89
N ILE A 253 -17.99 -7.33 18.07
CA ILE A 253 -17.07 -7.51 16.93
C ILE A 253 -17.31 -8.85 16.23
N LYS A 254 -17.48 -9.94 16.99
CA LYS A 254 -17.78 -11.27 16.43
C LYS A 254 -19.12 -11.29 15.70
N GLU A 255 -20.12 -10.62 16.26
CA GLU A 255 -21.45 -10.57 15.68
C GLU A 255 -21.47 -9.77 14.38
N VAL A 256 -20.73 -8.65 14.33
CA VAL A 256 -20.56 -7.84 13.11
C VAL A 256 -19.88 -8.64 12.00
N ILE A 257 -18.80 -9.36 12.32
CA ILE A 257 -18.11 -10.22 11.34
C ILE A 257 -19.04 -11.29 10.78
N ALA A 258 -19.85 -11.90 11.66
CA ALA A 258 -20.75 -12.97 11.26
C ALA A 258 -21.95 -12.48 10.42
N ARG A 259 -22.50 -11.31 10.73
CA ARG A 259 -23.73 -10.78 10.12
C ARG A 259 -23.49 -9.76 9.01
N ARG A 260 -22.38 -9.01 9.08
CA ARG A 260 -22.05 -7.90 8.17
C ARG A 260 -23.18 -6.88 8.02
N ASP A 261 -23.90 -6.65 9.11
CA ASP A 261 -25.04 -5.74 9.16
C ASP A 261 -24.54 -4.29 9.28
N PRO A 262 -24.91 -3.38 8.34
CA PRO A 262 -24.47 -2.00 8.35
C PRO A 262 -24.85 -1.22 9.62
N GLU A 263 -26.01 -1.49 10.24
CA GLU A 263 -26.42 -0.83 11.49
C GLU A 263 -25.52 -1.26 12.65
N MET A 264 -25.17 -2.53 12.74
CA MET A 264 -24.23 -3.05 13.73
C MET A 264 -22.81 -2.50 13.50
N VAL A 265 -22.38 -2.38 12.24
CA VAL A 265 -21.10 -1.74 11.91
C VAL A 265 -21.06 -0.30 12.41
N ALA A 266 -22.11 0.48 12.19
CA ALA A 266 -22.19 1.87 12.66
C ALA A 266 -22.07 1.96 14.19
N ASP A 267 -22.72 1.04 14.95
CA ASP A 267 -22.61 0.98 16.41
C ASP A 267 -21.17 0.64 16.87
N VAL A 268 -20.50 -0.30 16.19
CA VAL A 268 -19.10 -0.64 16.47
C VAL A 268 -18.17 0.54 16.18
N VAL A 269 -18.35 1.20 15.04
CA VAL A 269 -17.57 2.38 14.66
C VAL A 269 -17.67 3.46 15.74
N GLU A 270 -18.87 3.75 16.21
CA GLU A 270 -19.10 4.76 17.25
C GLU A 270 -18.43 4.35 18.57
N LYS A 271 -18.53 3.09 18.98
CA LYS A 271 -17.88 2.56 20.20
C LYS A 271 -16.36 2.64 20.10
N VAL A 272 -15.77 2.19 19.00
CA VAL A 272 -14.31 2.21 18.77
C VAL A 272 -13.81 3.65 18.74
N LYS A 273 -14.50 4.54 18.01
CA LYS A 273 -14.14 5.95 17.87
C LYS A 273 -14.12 6.70 19.20
N ASN A 274 -15.04 6.36 20.13
CA ASN A 274 -15.16 6.99 21.44
C ASN A 274 -14.32 6.30 22.54
N SER A 275 -13.52 5.29 22.20
CA SER A 275 -12.65 4.57 23.12
C SER A 275 -11.20 5.05 23.02
N SER A 276 -10.35 4.57 23.96
CA SER A 276 -8.89 4.85 23.99
C SER A 276 -8.12 4.16 22.85
N VAL A 277 -8.73 3.16 22.17
CA VAL A 277 -8.00 2.31 21.22
C VAL A 277 -7.57 3.05 19.95
N ILE A 278 -8.22 4.16 19.59
CA ILE A 278 -7.78 5.02 18.50
C ILE A 278 -6.42 5.65 18.82
N GLU A 279 -6.25 6.20 20.04
CA GLU A 279 -4.97 6.77 20.47
C GLU A 279 -3.89 5.68 20.62
N GLU A 280 -4.25 4.50 21.11
CA GLU A 280 -3.35 3.36 21.19
C GLU A 280 -2.90 2.91 19.78
N SER A 281 -3.83 2.84 18.82
CA SER A 281 -3.53 2.52 17.42
C SER A 281 -2.54 3.51 16.80
N PHE A 282 -2.74 4.82 17.03
CA PHE A 282 -1.78 5.85 16.61
C PHE A 282 -0.42 5.69 17.29
N THR A 283 -0.37 5.35 18.57
CA THR A 283 0.88 5.10 19.29
C THR A 283 1.65 3.94 18.64
N ILE A 284 0.96 2.87 18.26
CA ILE A 284 1.56 1.73 17.55
C ILE A 284 2.06 2.15 16.16
N ALA A 285 1.29 2.96 15.41
CA ALA A 285 1.71 3.48 14.12
C ALA A 285 2.98 4.35 14.24
N TRP A 286 3.06 5.20 15.27
CA TRP A 286 4.24 6.00 15.56
C TRP A 286 5.46 5.14 15.93
N ASP A 287 5.31 4.06 16.70
CA ASP A 287 6.40 3.13 17.02
C ASP A 287 6.99 2.49 15.74
N PHE A 288 6.12 2.12 14.78
CA PHE A 288 6.57 1.65 13.48
C PHE A 288 7.27 2.75 12.66
N CYS A 289 6.76 3.98 12.67
CA CYS A 289 7.38 5.13 12.03
C CYS A 289 8.80 5.39 12.57
N GLU A 290 8.98 5.39 13.88
CA GLU A 290 10.28 5.55 14.55
C GLU A 290 11.25 4.41 14.20
N LYS A 291 10.75 3.15 14.13
CA LYS A 291 11.56 2.02 13.67
C LYS A 291 12.00 2.19 12.21
N ALA A 292 11.13 2.73 11.35
CA ALA A 292 11.49 3.06 9.98
C ALA A 292 12.60 4.12 9.94
N CYS A 293 12.46 5.22 10.66
CA CYS A 293 13.48 6.26 10.72
C CYS A 293 14.84 5.73 11.21
N ARG A 294 14.87 4.91 12.27
CA ARG A 294 16.10 4.28 12.80
C ARG A 294 16.74 3.30 11.80
N ALA A 295 15.96 2.65 10.96
CA ALA A 295 16.52 1.77 9.92
C ALA A 295 17.40 2.52 8.92
N LEU A 296 17.26 3.85 8.82
CA LEU A 296 18.09 4.71 7.96
C LEU A 296 19.41 5.18 8.60
N ASP A 297 19.68 4.84 9.87
CA ASP A 297 20.90 5.30 10.57
C ASP A 297 22.22 4.96 9.87
N PRO A 298 22.34 3.80 9.16
CA PRO A 298 23.56 3.51 8.40
C PRO A 298 23.75 4.38 7.14
N LEU A 299 22.72 5.11 6.69
CA LEU A 299 22.78 5.91 5.47
C LEU A 299 23.39 7.29 5.73
N PRO A 300 24.05 7.90 4.73
CA PRO A 300 24.56 9.27 4.81
C PRO A 300 23.47 10.27 5.18
N ASP A 301 23.81 11.27 6.00
CA ASP A 301 22.92 12.38 6.31
C ASP A 301 22.90 13.36 5.12
N ASN A 302 21.82 13.31 4.34
CA ASN A 302 21.63 14.12 3.14
C ASN A 302 20.13 14.40 2.90
N GLU A 303 19.83 15.15 1.85
CA GLU A 303 18.43 15.49 1.48
C GLU A 303 17.55 14.26 1.21
N TYR A 304 18.10 13.17 0.68
CA TYR A 304 17.34 11.95 0.38
C TYR A 304 16.94 11.21 1.66
N ARG A 305 17.87 11.11 2.64
CA ARG A 305 17.54 10.56 3.97
C ARG A 305 16.49 11.42 4.67
N LYS A 306 16.63 12.74 4.59
CA LYS A 306 15.65 13.67 5.14
C LYS A 306 14.27 13.46 4.49
N SER A 307 14.18 13.34 3.17
CA SER A 307 12.91 13.08 2.48
C SER A 307 12.26 11.77 2.92
N LEU A 308 13.04 10.70 3.17
CA LEU A 308 12.50 9.44 3.69
C LEU A 308 11.95 9.62 5.11
N ILE A 309 12.67 10.31 6.00
CA ILE A 309 12.21 10.61 7.36
C ILE A 309 10.93 11.47 7.32
N ASP A 310 10.95 12.55 6.55
CA ASP A 310 9.81 13.45 6.38
C ASP A 310 8.58 12.71 5.82
N LEU A 311 8.78 11.76 4.90
CA LEU A 311 7.70 10.94 4.36
C LEU A 311 7.12 9.99 5.41
N ALA A 312 7.95 9.39 6.26
CA ALA A 312 7.49 8.52 7.34
C ALA A 312 6.63 9.30 8.36
N HIS A 313 7.06 10.50 8.73
CA HIS A 313 6.26 11.38 9.59
C HIS A 313 4.97 11.82 8.90
N PHE A 314 5.06 12.24 7.63
CA PHE A 314 3.90 12.70 6.85
C PHE A 314 2.76 11.68 6.82
N ILE A 315 3.06 10.38 6.71
CA ILE A 315 1.99 9.37 6.64
C ILE A 315 1.30 9.15 7.99
N VAL A 316 2.00 9.35 9.12
CA VAL A 316 1.40 9.18 10.45
C VAL A 316 0.70 10.46 10.90
N ASP A 317 1.22 11.63 10.52
CA ASP A 317 0.61 12.93 10.81
C ASP A 317 -0.65 13.24 9.98
N ARG A 318 -0.92 12.48 8.90
CA ARG A 318 -2.12 12.69 8.09
C ARG A 318 -3.34 12.32 8.93
N LYS A 319 -4.09 13.34 9.32
CA LYS A 319 -5.39 13.19 9.99
C LYS A 319 -6.54 13.13 9.00
N LYS A 320 -6.21 13.06 7.71
CA LYS A 320 -7.17 13.14 6.60
C LYS A 320 -6.74 12.24 5.44
#